data_23af579a5d52274a51ede93ab342f57d
#
_entry.id   23af579a5d52274a51ede93ab342f57d
#
_cell.length_a   1.000
_cell.length_b   1.000
_cell.length_c   1.000
_cell.angle_alpha   90.00
_cell.angle_beta   90.00
_cell.angle_gamma   90.00
#
_symmetry.space_group_name_H-M   'P 1'
#
loop_
_entity.id
_entity.type
_entity.pdbx_description
1 polymer ?
#
loop_
_entity_poly.entity_id
_entity_poly.type
_entity_poly.pdbx_seq_one_letter_code
_entity_poly.pdbx_strand_id
1 'polypeptide(L)'
;LTLAVACDALGPERVRAVMMPSRYTRQMSLDDAAEMARRAGVRYDVIHIQPVFEAFVAALAPQFAGRAPDVAEENLQARVRGTLLMALSNKFGSLVLTTGNKSEMAVGYATLYGDMAGGYAVIKDLSKTLVWRLARYRNTVSDLIPENIITRAPSAELRADQTDQDSLPAYDVLDGILEAYMEQSRSQREIVALGYAPADVKRVVGLIRRSEYKRRQAPPGVRITLRGFGKDWRYPITSRYRDEGGLSL
;
A
#
# COMPACT_ATOMS: atom_id res chain seq x y z
N LEU A 1 -1.58 -10.89 4.48
CA LEU A 1 -2.60 -11.56 3.65
C LEU A 1 -2.02 -11.99 2.29
N THR A 2 -1.30 -11.11 1.54
CA THR A 2 -0.72 -11.45 0.21
C THR A 2 0.12 -12.73 0.25
N LEU A 3 1.02 -12.89 1.24
CA LEU A 3 1.83 -14.10 1.41
C LEU A 3 0.94 -15.33 1.63
N ALA A 4 -0.07 -15.23 2.48
CA ALA A 4 -1.00 -16.33 2.75
C ALA A 4 -1.73 -16.78 1.47
N VAL A 5 -2.29 -15.82 0.71
CA VAL A 5 -2.98 -16.12 -0.56
C VAL A 5 -2.02 -16.73 -1.59
N ALA A 6 -0.79 -16.25 -1.66
CA ALA A 6 0.21 -16.81 -2.56
C ALA A 6 0.55 -18.28 -2.20
N CYS A 7 0.72 -18.59 -0.92
CA CYS A 7 0.96 -19.96 -0.46
C CYS A 7 -0.24 -20.87 -0.70
N ASP A 8 -1.46 -20.38 -0.44
CA ASP A 8 -2.68 -21.15 -0.67
C ASP A 8 -2.90 -21.48 -2.16
N ALA A 9 -2.48 -20.56 -3.04
CA ALA A 9 -2.67 -20.73 -4.49
C ALA A 9 -1.55 -21.55 -5.17
N LEU A 10 -0.30 -21.44 -4.70
CA LEU A 10 0.86 -21.93 -5.43
C LEU A 10 1.62 -23.04 -4.70
N GLY A 11 1.38 -23.22 -3.41
CA GLY A 11 2.25 -23.99 -2.51
C GLY A 11 3.43 -23.16 -1.98
N PRO A 12 3.85 -23.40 -0.73
CA PRO A 12 4.89 -22.61 -0.07
C PRO A 12 6.26 -22.75 -0.76
N GLU A 13 6.55 -23.89 -1.39
CA GLU A 13 7.80 -24.16 -2.10
C GLU A 13 8.01 -23.27 -3.33
N ARG A 14 6.96 -22.69 -3.87
CA ARG A 14 6.98 -21.76 -5.01
C ARG A 14 6.95 -20.29 -4.61
N VAL A 15 6.88 -20.02 -3.31
CA VAL A 15 6.78 -18.66 -2.76
C VAL A 15 8.07 -18.29 -2.02
N ARG A 16 8.54 -17.09 -2.27
CA ARG A 16 9.72 -16.50 -1.62
C ARG A 16 9.33 -15.19 -0.98
N ALA A 17 9.61 -15.03 0.31
CA ALA A 17 9.45 -13.77 1.03
C ALA A 17 10.81 -13.07 1.17
N VAL A 18 10.84 -11.76 0.98
CA VAL A 18 12.06 -10.96 1.10
C VAL A 18 11.80 -9.79 2.05
N MET A 19 12.49 -9.79 3.19
CA MET A 19 12.49 -8.68 4.12
C MET A 19 13.61 -7.71 3.77
N MET A 20 13.28 -6.42 3.66
CA MET A 20 14.21 -5.38 3.24
C MET A 20 14.23 -4.23 4.26
N PRO A 21 14.85 -4.45 5.44
CA PRO A 21 14.82 -3.49 6.52
C PRO A 21 15.73 -2.28 6.27
N SER A 22 15.30 -1.13 6.82
CA SER A 22 16.09 0.08 7.00
C SER A 22 16.29 0.37 8.48
N ARG A 23 16.95 1.48 8.82
CA ARG A 23 17.08 1.95 10.21
C ARG A 23 15.76 2.27 10.90
N TYR A 24 14.71 2.49 10.12
CA TYR A 24 13.36 2.82 10.63
C TYR A 24 12.48 1.59 10.84
N THR A 25 12.93 0.42 10.41
CA THR A 25 12.17 -0.82 10.56
C THR A 25 12.21 -1.26 12.01
N ARG A 26 11.04 -1.37 12.63
CA ARG A 26 10.90 -1.76 14.03
C ARG A 26 11.25 -3.23 14.22
N GLN A 27 11.84 -3.58 15.37
CA GLN A 27 12.20 -4.96 15.69
C GLN A 27 10.98 -5.90 15.58
N MET A 28 9.83 -5.48 16.10
CA MET A 28 8.58 -6.26 15.98
C MET A 28 8.23 -6.60 14.53
N SER A 29 8.51 -5.72 13.56
CA SER A 29 8.26 -5.99 12.13
C SER A 29 9.18 -7.06 11.57
N LEU A 30 10.43 -7.12 12.05
CA LEU A 30 11.37 -8.18 11.70
C LEU A 30 10.92 -9.52 12.27
N ASP A 31 10.55 -9.53 13.54
CA ASP A 31 10.11 -10.74 14.26
C ASP A 31 8.82 -11.30 13.66
N ASP A 32 7.83 -10.44 13.42
CA ASP A 32 6.55 -10.83 12.81
C ASP A 32 6.71 -11.37 11.38
N ALA A 33 7.59 -10.74 10.57
CA ALA A 33 7.85 -11.19 9.21
C ALA A 33 8.57 -12.56 9.20
N ALA A 34 9.56 -12.75 10.07
CA ALA A 34 10.27 -14.01 10.22
C ALA A 34 9.33 -15.13 10.70
N GLU A 35 8.52 -14.86 11.72
CA GLU A 35 7.54 -15.81 12.26
C GLU A 35 6.49 -16.19 11.22
N MET A 36 5.95 -15.21 10.48
CA MET A 36 4.99 -15.50 9.42
C MET A 36 5.60 -16.36 8.30
N ALA A 37 6.83 -16.08 7.89
CA ALA A 37 7.52 -16.86 6.88
C ALA A 37 7.79 -18.30 7.36
N ARG A 38 8.16 -18.46 8.64
CA ARG A 38 8.35 -19.77 9.29
C ARG A 38 7.05 -20.57 9.32
N ARG A 39 5.94 -19.95 9.74
CA ARG A 39 4.61 -20.60 9.77
C ARG A 39 4.16 -21.00 8.37
N ALA A 40 4.43 -20.15 7.38
CA ALA A 40 4.09 -20.40 5.98
C ALA A 40 4.98 -21.47 5.32
N GLY A 41 6.12 -21.81 5.90
CA GLY A 41 7.07 -22.76 5.32
C GLY A 41 7.73 -22.26 4.03
N VAL A 42 7.81 -20.94 3.82
CA VAL A 42 8.39 -20.34 2.61
C VAL A 42 9.87 -20.02 2.78
N ARG A 43 10.57 -19.93 1.65
CA ARG A 43 11.91 -19.34 1.63
C ARG A 43 11.82 -17.87 2.09
N TYR A 44 12.66 -17.52 3.06
CA TYR A 44 12.74 -16.17 3.61
C TYR A 44 14.16 -15.62 3.52
N ASP A 45 14.31 -14.48 2.88
CA ASP A 45 15.60 -13.80 2.72
C ASP A 45 15.52 -12.39 3.35
N VAL A 46 16.64 -11.94 3.91
CA VAL A 46 16.77 -10.57 4.47
C VAL A 46 17.84 -9.81 3.68
N ILE A 47 17.48 -8.66 3.16
CA ILE A 47 18.37 -7.75 2.41
C ILE A 47 18.29 -6.37 3.02
N HIS A 48 19.29 -5.96 3.78
CA HIS A 48 19.36 -4.62 4.36
C HIS A 48 19.52 -3.55 3.27
N ILE A 49 18.59 -2.60 3.22
CA ILE A 49 18.63 -1.54 2.20
C ILE A 49 19.54 -0.36 2.59
N GLN A 50 19.94 -0.27 3.85
CA GLN A 50 20.63 0.91 4.39
C GLN A 50 21.86 1.32 3.59
N PRO A 51 22.80 0.44 3.21
CA PRO A 51 23.98 0.84 2.43
C PRO A 51 23.62 1.41 1.05
N VAL A 52 22.62 0.83 0.39
CA VAL A 52 22.17 1.29 -0.93
C VAL A 52 21.47 2.65 -0.81
N PHE A 53 20.61 2.80 0.20
CA PHE A 53 19.93 4.06 0.49
C PHE A 53 20.93 5.19 0.77
N GLU A 54 21.96 4.94 1.59
CA GLU A 54 22.99 5.92 1.91
C GLU A 54 23.83 6.31 0.69
N ALA A 55 24.11 5.37 -0.20
CA ALA A 55 24.80 5.68 -1.46
C ALA A 55 23.98 6.64 -2.34
N PHE A 56 22.66 6.43 -2.44
CA PHE A 56 21.77 7.37 -3.16
C PHE A 56 21.72 8.75 -2.50
N VAL A 57 21.59 8.80 -1.17
CA VAL A 57 21.58 10.07 -0.43
C VAL A 57 22.90 10.83 -0.64
N ALA A 58 24.04 10.14 -0.56
CA ALA A 58 25.34 10.75 -0.82
C ALA A 58 25.47 11.27 -2.26
N ALA A 59 24.99 10.53 -3.25
CA ALA A 59 25.02 10.96 -4.64
C ALA A 59 24.14 12.20 -4.90
N LEU A 60 23.04 12.34 -4.17
CA LEU A 60 22.10 13.46 -4.29
C LEU A 60 22.43 14.64 -3.38
N ALA A 61 23.35 14.49 -2.43
CA ALA A 61 23.67 15.51 -1.45
C ALA A 61 23.99 16.90 -2.05
N PRO A 62 24.75 17.04 -3.17
CA PRO A 62 25.00 18.34 -3.78
C PRO A 62 23.71 19.00 -4.32
N GLN A 63 22.75 18.19 -4.80
CA GLN A 63 21.48 18.67 -5.36
C GLN A 63 20.47 19.02 -4.26
N PHE A 64 20.58 18.40 -3.10
CA PHE A 64 19.70 18.60 -1.94
C PHE A 64 20.25 19.61 -0.94
N ALA A 65 21.41 20.24 -1.25
CA ALA A 65 22.03 21.20 -0.36
C ALA A 65 21.05 22.31 0.09
N GLY A 66 20.98 22.57 1.39
CA GLY A 66 20.08 23.55 1.98
C GLY A 66 18.60 23.11 2.10
N ARG A 67 18.27 21.87 1.77
CA ARG A 67 16.94 21.28 1.96
C ARG A 67 16.93 20.32 3.15
N ALA A 68 15.89 20.41 3.97
CA ALA A 68 15.65 19.41 5.00
C ALA A 68 15.15 18.10 4.37
N PRO A 69 15.44 16.92 4.97
CA PRO A 69 14.86 15.65 4.54
C PRO A 69 13.33 15.70 4.55
N ASP A 70 12.70 15.10 3.54
CA ASP A 70 11.26 15.06 3.38
C ASP A 70 10.79 13.74 2.73
N VAL A 71 9.65 13.79 2.06
CA VAL A 71 9.07 12.63 1.35
C VAL A 71 9.98 12.11 0.22
N ALA A 72 10.98 12.86 -0.22
CA ALA A 72 11.92 12.41 -1.25
C ALA A 72 12.77 11.24 -0.72
N GLU A 73 13.32 11.36 0.49
CA GLU A 73 14.10 10.30 1.12
C GLU A 73 13.23 9.10 1.52
N GLU A 74 11.99 9.33 1.97
CA GLU A 74 11.03 8.25 2.21
C GLU A 74 10.78 7.44 0.93
N ASN A 75 10.46 8.13 -0.16
CA ASN A 75 10.23 7.50 -1.46
C ASN A 75 11.47 6.81 -2.03
N LEU A 76 12.66 7.32 -1.74
CA LEU A 76 13.90 6.71 -2.16
C LEU A 76 14.07 5.30 -1.55
N GLN A 77 13.76 5.14 -0.26
CA GLN A 77 13.78 3.81 0.38
C GLN A 77 12.81 2.83 -0.30
N ALA A 78 11.59 3.27 -0.63
CA ALA A 78 10.62 2.44 -1.32
C ALA A 78 11.13 2.03 -2.72
N ARG A 79 11.78 2.93 -3.46
CA ARG A 79 12.36 2.65 -4.77
C ARG A 79 13.56 1.71 -4.71
N VAL A 80 14.41 1.83 -3.71
CA VAL A 80 15.50 0.86 -3.46
C VAL A 80 14.93 -0.54 -3.30
N ARG A 81 13.88 -0.70 -2.50
CA ARG A 81 13.19 -1.99 -2.34
C ARG A 81 12.63 -2.51 -3.66
N GLY A 82 11.95 -1.66 -4.41
CA GLY A 82 11.40 -2.02 -5.73
C GLY A 82 12.49 -2.48 -6.70
N THR A 83 13.61 -1.77 -6.76
CA THR A 83 14.76 -2.12 -7.62
C THR A 83 15.36 -3.47 -7.23
N LEU A 84 15.56 -3.74 -5.94
CA LEU A 84 16.08 -5.02 -5.46
C LEU A 84 15.15 -6.19 -5.79
N LEU A 85 13.83 -6.02 -5.60
CA LEU A 85 12.85 -7.04 -5.96
C LEU A 85 12.84 -7.32 -7.46
N MET A 86 12.89 -6.29 -8.30
CA MET A 86 12.93 -6.47 -9.76
C MET A 86 14.23 -7.12 -10.22
N ALA A 87 15.36 -6.84 -9.58
CA ALA A 87 16.62 -7.53 -9.85
C ALA A 87 16.53 -9.03 -9.51
N LEU A 88 15.91 -9.37 -8.37
CA LEU A 88 15.65 -10.77 -8.01
C LEU A 88 14.69 -11.44 -9.01
N SER A 89 13.63 -10.75 -9.38
CA SER A 89 12.68 -11.20 -10.40
C SER A 89 13.38 -11.58 -11.70
N ASN A 90 14.19 -10.68 -12.22
CA ASN A 90 14.92 -10.90 -13.48
C ASN A 90 15.94 -12.05 -13.37
N LYS A 91 16.63 -12.14 -12.23
CA LYS A 91 17.67 -13.15 -12.03
C LYS A 91 17.12 -14.58 -11.89
N PHE A 92 15.97 -14.71 -11.26
CA PHE A 92 15.39 -16.00 -10.91
C PHE A 92 14.12 -16.36 -11.71
N GLY A 93 13.67 -15.49 -12.61
CA GLY A 93 12.45 -15.70 -13.38
C GLY A 93 11.17 -15.70 -12.52
N SER A 94 11.19 -15.00 -11.38
CA SER A 94 10.08 -14.98 -10.43
C SER A 94 9.19 -13.76 -10.65
N LEU A 95 7.87 -13.93 -10.49
CA LEU A 95 6.92 -12.81 -10.50
C LEU A 95 6.92 -12.09 -9.15
N VAL A 96 7.10 -10.78 -9.15
CA VAL A 96 6.95 -9.97 -7.94
C VAL A 96 5.47 -9.69 -7.70
N LEU A 97 4.98 -10.03 -6.51
CA LEU A 97 3.64 -9.69 -6.03
C LEU A 97 3.69 -8.39 -5.23
N THR A 98 2.88 -7.41 -5.62
CA THR A 98 2.73 -6.18 -4.82
C THR A 98 1.68 -6.38 -3.73
N THR A 99 1.79 -5.62 -2.65
CA THR A 99 0.98 -5.76 -1.44
C THR A 99 0.03 -4.59 -1.19
N GLY A 100 -0.03 -3.63 -2.12
CA GLY A 100 -0.93 -2.49 -2.04
C GLY A 100 -2.40 -2.91 -2.13
N ASN A 101 -3.22 -2.39 -1.25
CA ASN A 101 -4.65 -2.62 -1.19
C ASN A 101 -5.45 -1.48 -1.85
N LYS A 102 -6.79 -1.64 -1.96
CA LYS A 102 -7.66 -0.67 -2.62
C LYS A 102 -7.64 0.70 -1.95
N SER A 103 -7.64 0.75 -0.63
CA SER A 103 -7.66 2.00 0.14
C SER A 103 -6.40 2.83 -0.10
N GLU A 104 -5.23 2.18 -0.04
CA GLU A 104 -3.93 2.81 -0.35
C GLU A 104 -3.86 3.28 -1.80
N MET A 105 -4.29 2.44 -2.75
CA MET A 105 -4.34 2.77 -4.18
C MET A 105 -5.29 3.91 -4.49
N ALA A 106 -6.43 3.97 -3.82
CA ALA A 106 -7.42 5.02 -4.02
C ALA A 106 -6.85 6.40 -3.71
N VAL A 107 -6.26 6.55 -2.54
CA VAL A 107 -5.74 7.84 -2.05
C VAL A 107 -4.30 8.12 -2.49
N GLY A 108 -3.66 7.16 -3.18
CA GLY A 108 -2.28 7.28 -3.65
C GLY A 108 -1.25 7.17 -2.53
N TYR A 109 -1.58 6.50 -1.45
CA TYR A 109 -0.63 6.16 -0.38
C TYR A 109 0.26 5.00 -0.84
N ALA A 110 1.07 5.30 -1.83
CA ALA A 110 1.97 4.39 -2.53
C ALA A 110 3.05 5.19 -3.26
N THR A 111 4.21 4.61 -3.47
CA THR A 111 5.33 5.22 -4.17
C THR A 111 5.49 4.63 -5.57
N LEU A 112 5.42 5.49 -6.60
CA LEU A 112 5.73 5.08 -7.98
C LEU A 112 7.14 4.50 -8.06
N TYR A 113 7.25 3.33 -8.73
CA TYR A 113 8.51 2.59 -8.90
C TYR A 113 9.12 2.08 -7.58
N GLY A 114 8.35 2.17 -6.48
CA GLY A 114 8.71 1.64 -5.18
C GLY A 114 7.87 0.41 -4.83
N ASP A 115 6.99 0.53 -3.85
CA ASP A 115 6.05 -0.50 -3.40
C ASP A 115 5.01 -0.92 -4.45
N MET A 116 4.85 -0.11 -5.51
CA MET A 116 4.04 -0.45 -6.68
C MET A 116 4.79 -1.28 -7.73
N ALA A 117 6.10 -1.49 -7.59
CA ALA A 117 6.89 -2.26 -8.54
C ALA A 117 6.58 -3.76 -8.42
N GLY A 118 6.13 -4.36 -9.51
CA GLY A 118 5.80 -5.79 -9.57
C GLY A 118 4.97 -6.14 -10.78
N GLY A 119 4.68 -7.43 -10.93
CA GLY A 119 3.92 -7.96 -12.06
C GLY A 119 2.47 -8.27 -11.76
N TYR A 120 2.10 -8.39 -10.47
CA TYR A 120 0.73 -8.70 -10.07
C TYR A 120 0.38 -8.15 -8.68
N ALA A 121 -0.80 -7.55 -8.57
CA ALA A 121 -1.31 -6.94 -7.34
C ALA A 121 -2.46 -7.76 -6.76
N VAL A 122 -2.12 -8.70 -5.86
CA VAL A 122 -3.04 -9.73 -5.33
C VAL A 122 -4.26 -9.14 -4.63
N ILE A 123 -4.04 -8.11 -3.81
CA ILE A 123 -5.08 -7.52 -2.94
C ILE A 123 -5.49 -6.12 -3.39
N LYS A 124 -5.21 -5.76 -4.65
CA LYS A 124 -5.44 -4.42 -5.23
C LYS A 124 -6.87 -3.90 -5.06
N ASP A 125 -7.85 -4.78 -5.07
CA ASP A 125 -9.27 -4.43 -5.01
C ASP A 125 -9.93 -4.78 -3.66
N LEU A 126 -9.11 -5.05 -2.62
CA LEU A 126 -9.56 -5.23 -1.24
C LEU A 126 -9.37 -3.91 -0.47
N SER A 127 -10.42 -3.41 0.19
CA SER A 127 -10.28 -2.32 1.16
C SER A 127 -9.43 -2.78 2.36
N LYS A 128 -8.82 -1.85 3.09
CA LYS A 128 -7.97 -2.17 4.25
C LYS A 128 -8.74 -2.92 5.33
N THR A 129 -9.95 -2.49 5.60
CA THR A 129 -10.83 -3.15 6.57
C THR A 129 -11.18 -4.57 6.15
N LEU A 130 -11.38 -4.81 4.86
CA LEU A 130 -11.60 -6.15 4.31
C LEU A 130 -10.32 -6.99 4.37
N VAL A 131 -9.15 -6.41 4.16
CA VAL A 131 -7.85 -7.11 4.33
C VAL A 131 -7.71 -7.65 5.75
N TRP A 132 -8.05 -6.87 6.78
CA TRP A 132 -8.02 -7.33 8.18
C TRP A 132 -9.05 -8.44 8.45
N ARG A 133 -10.26 -8.29 7.93
CA ARG A 133 -11.30 -9.33 8.06
C ARG A 133 -10.88 -10.65 7.42
N LEU A 134 -10.34 -10.59 6.21
CA LEU A 134 -9.84 -11.77 5.50
C LEU A 134 -8.61 -12.39 6.16
N ALA A 135 -7.73 -11.59 6.77
CA ALA A 135 -6.61 -12.12 7.54
C ALA A 135 -7.08 -12.92 8.76
N ARG A 136 -8.05 -12.38 9.50
CA ARG A 136 -8.68 -13.13 10.62
C ARG A 136 -9.40 -14.39 10.14
N TYR A 137 -10.16 -14.28 9.06
CA TYR A 137 -10.84 -15.45 8.47
C TYR A 137 -9.82 -16.51 8.05
N ARG A 138 -8.71 -16.12 7.39
CA ARG A 138 -7.67 -17.07 6.99
C ARG A 138 -7.08 -17.82 8.20
N ASN A 139 -6.93 -17.16 9.33
CA ASN A 139 -6.45 -17.77 10.56
C ASN A 139 -7.46 -18.75 11.19
N THR A 140 -8.74 -18.72 10.82
CA THR A 140 -9.69 -19.79 11.25
C THR A 140 -9.43 -21.12 10.54
N VAL A 141 -8.75 -21.11 9.38
CA VAL A 141 -8.36 -22.32 8.66
C VAL A 141 -7.07 -22.92 9.23
N SER A 142 -6.08 -22.09 9.48
CA SER A 142 -4.83 -22.44 10.19
C SER A 142 -4.18 -21.18 10.72
N ASP A 143 -3.53 -21.24 11.89
CA ASP A 143 -2.82 -20.11 12.52
C ASP A 143 -1.55 -19.73 11.74
N LEU A 144 -1.74 -19.00 10.65
CA LEU A 144 -0.67 -18.64 9.71
C LEU A 144 -0.15 -17.22 9.95
N ILE A 145 -1.07 -16.23 10.09
CA ILE A 145 -0.73 -14.82 10.19
C ILE A 145 -0.60 -14.44 11.66
N PRO A 146 0.58 -14.04 12.16
CA PRO A 146 0.74 -13.57 13.54
C PRO A 146 -0.31 -12.49 13.88
N GLU A 147 -0.96 -12.63 15.03
CA GLU A 147 -2.06 -11.72 15.44
C GLU A 147 -1.59 -10.25 15.50
N ASN A 148 -0.34 -10.03 15.90
CA ASN A 148 0.25 -8.69 15.94
C ASN A 148 0.26 -8.00 14.58
N ILE A 149 0.42 -8.74 13.46
CA ILE A 149 0.34 -8.17 12.09
C ILE A 149 -1.08 -7.66 11.78
N ILE A 150 -2.10 -8.27 12.36
CA ILE A 150 -3.51 -7.93 12.13
C ILE A 150 -3.94 -6.75 12.99
N THR A 151 -3.46 -6.68 14.23
CA THR A 151 -3.98 -5.76 15.26
C THR A 151 -3.19 -4.47 15.39
N ARG A 152 -1.90 -4.46 15.03
CA ARG A 152 -1.07 -3.26 15.15
C ARG A 152 -1.50 -2.14 14.20
N ALA A 153 -1.25 -0.90 14.60
CA ALA A 153 -1.45 0.27 13.74
C ALA A 153 -0.58 0.18 12.48
N PRO A 154 -1.16 0.37 11.29
CA PRO A 154 -0.41 0.35 10.02
C PRO A 154 0.62 1.48 9.97
N SER A 155 1.79 1.17 9.40
CA SER A 155 2.87 2.14 9.19
C SER A 155 3.71 1.72 7.99
N ALA A 156 4.17 2.68 7.20
CA ALA A 156 5.12 2.46 6.12
C ALA A 156 6.57 2.30 6.61
N GLU A 157 6.87 2.68 7.86
CA GLU A 157 8.20 2.59 8.50
C GLU A 157 9.34 3.22 7.66
N LEU A 158 9.06 4.37 7.05
CA LEU A 158 10.03 5.12 6.22
C LEU A 158 10.68 6.28 6.99
N ARG A 159 10.14 6.64 8.16
CA ARG A 159 10.67 7.59 9.13
C ARG A 159 10.34 7.17 10.56
N ALA A 160 10.96 7.82 11.54
CA ALA A 160 10.70 7.54 12.96
C ALA A 160 9.21 7.78 13.31
N ASP A 161 8.64 6.91 14.13
CA ASP A 161 7.28 7.00 14.70
C ASP A 161 6.14 7.20 13.69
N GLN A 162 6.38 6.86 12.43
CA GLN A 162 5.40 6.99 11.36
C GLN A 162 4.18 6.09 11.60
N THR A 163 3.00 6.67 11.32
CA THR A 163 1.72 5.93 11.19
C THR A 163 0.97 6.38 9.93
N ASP A 164 0.12 5.53 9.38
CA ASP A 164 -0.67 5.88 8.21
C ASP A 164 -1.64 7.04 8.51
N GLN A 165 -2.12 7.13 9.77
CA GLN A 165 -3.01 8.18 10.25
C GLN A 165 -2.36 9.58 10.31
N ASP A 166 -1.03 9.69 10.21
CA ASP A 166 -0.37 10.99 10.03
C ASP A 166 -0.85 11.68 8.73
N SER A 167 -1.24 10.88 7.75
CA SER A 167 -1.60 11.34 6.41
C SER A 167 -3.02 10.98 5.99
N LEU A 168 -3.69 10.03 6.64
CA LEU A 168 -4.99 9.49 6.26
C LEU A 168 -5.97 9.53 7.42
N PRO A 169 -7.28 9.63 7.15
CA PRO A 169 -8.30 9.31 8.16
C PRO A 169 -8.16 7.87 8.65
N ALA A 170 -8.80 7.53 9.77
CA ALA A 170 -8.93 6.14 10.19
C ALA A 170 -9.51 5.29 9.05
N TYR A 171 -9.02 4.05 8.90
CA TYR A 171 -9.40 3.24 7.74
C TYR A 171 -10.89 2.90 7.68
N ASP A 172 -11.59 2.82 8.80
CA ASP A 172 -13.05 2.62 8.79
C ASP A 172 -13.77 3.80 8.14
N VAL A 173 -13.31 5.03 8.41
CA VAL A 173 -13.83 6.26 7.77
C VAL A 173 -13.43 6.31 6.30
N LEU A 174 -12.17 6.05 6.01
CA LEU A 174 -11.65 6.07 4.63
C LEU A 174 -12.38 5.07 3.75
N ASP A 175 -12.50 3.83 4.17
CA ASP A 175 -13.14 2.76 3.40
C ASP A 175 -14.63 3.00 3.22
N GLY A 176 -15.32 3.53 4.24
CA GLY A 176 -16.72 3.90 4.12
C GLY A 176 -16.96 5.02 3.10
N ILE A 177 -16.10 6.04 3.08
CA ILE A 177 -16.15 7.11 2.06
C ILE A 177 -15.84 6.54 0.67
N LEU A 178 -14.85 5.65 0.55
CA LEU A 178 -14.50 4.99 -0.71
C LEU A 178 -15.68 4.18 -1.27
N GLU A 179 -16.32 3.38 -0.44
CA GLU A 179 -17.48 2.59 -0.82
C GLU A 179 -18.63 3.49 -1.32
N ALA A 180 -18.99 4.50 -0.54
CA ALA A 180 -20.05 5.43 -0.89
C ALA A 180 -19.75 6.19 -2.20
N TYR A 181 -18.51 6.68 -2.34
CA TYR A 181 -18.12 7.48 -3.50
C TYR A 181 -17.91 6.65 -4.76
N MET A 182 -17.16 5.55 -4.64
CA MET A 182 -16.76 4.77 -5.81
C MET A 182 -17.77 3.69 -6.19
N GLU A 183 -18.22 2.88 -5.24
CA GLU A 183 -19.10 1.75 -5.54
C GLU A 183 -20.56 2.21 -5.71
N GLN A 184 -21.02 3.12 -4.84
CA GLN A 184 -22.40 3.60 -4.82
C GLN A 184 -22.62 4.88 -5.63
N SER A 185 -21.59 5.49 -6.20
CA SER A 185 -21.66 6.74 -6.99
C SER A 185 -22.31 7.93 -6.24
N ARG A 186 -22.15 8.00 -4.92
CA ARG A 186 -22.69 9.09 -4.12
C ARG A 186 -21.88 10.38 -4.31
N SER A 187 -22.58 11.50 -4.36
CA SER A 187 -21.96 12.83 -4.30
C SER A 187 -21.35 13.09 -2.92
N GLN A 188 -20.42 14.03 -2.84
CA GLN A 188 -19.84 14.45 -1.55
C GLN A 188 -20.91 14.87 -0.54
N ARG A 189 -21.95 15.57 -0.99
CA ARG A 189 -23.08 16.01 -0.15
C ARG A 189 -23.85 14.83 0.44
N GLU A 190 -24.14 13.82 -0.37
CA GLU A 190 -24.81 12.61 0.09
C GLU A 190 -23.94 11.81 1.08
N ILE A 191 -22.62 11.80 0.86
CA ILE A 191 -21.68 11.12 1.79
C ILE A 191 -21.64 11.83 3.15
N VAL A 192 -21.63 13.18 3.14
CA VAL A 192 -21.76 13.97 4.38
C VAL A 192 -23.09 13.69 5.08
N ALA A 193 -24.17 13.54 4.34
CA ALA A 193 -25.49 13.21 4.90
C ALA A 193 -25.54 11.80 5.53
N LEU A 194 -24.60 10.89 5.20
CA LEU A 194 -24.41 9.61 5.90
C LEU A 194 -23.69 9.75 7.26
N GLY A 195 -23.24 10.96 7.63
CA GLY A 195 -22.60 11.24 8.90
C GLY A 195 -21.07 11.34 8.84
N TYR A 196 -20.44 11.27 7.66
CA TYR A 196 -19.00 11.50 7.51
C TYR A 196 -18.67 12.99 7.62
N ALA A 197 -17.56 13.33 8.26
CA ALA A 197 -17.10 14.70 8.41
C ALA A 197 -16.81 15.33 7.04
N PRO A 198 -17.32 16.56 6.74
CA PRO A 198 -17.10 17.23 5.46
C PRO A 198 -15.64 17.36 5.07
N ALA A 199 -14.75 17.61 6.04
CA ALA A 199 -13.32 17.73 5.82
C ALA A 199 -12.70 16.41 5.33
N ASP A 200 -13.09 15.27 5.91
CA ASP A 200 -12.61 13.95 5.50
C ASP A 200 -13.12 13.58 4.10
N VAL A 201 -14.40 13.82 3.83
CA VAL A 201 -14.99 13.57 2.50
C VAL A 201 -14.26 14.37 1.43
N LYS A 202 -14.08 15.67 1.64
CA LYS A 202 -13.35 16.55 0.71
C LYS A 202 -11.90 16.10 0.52
N ARG A 203 -11.22 15.75 1.62
CA ARG A 203 -9.83 15.26 1.59
C ARG A 203 -9.71 13.97 0.79
N VAL A 204 -10.51 12.96 1.12
CA VAL A 204 -10.46 11.64 0.49
C VAL A 204 -10.80 11.73 -1.00
N VAL A 205 -11.89 12.40 -1.38
CA VAL A 205 -12.27 12.59 -2.79
C VAL A 205 -11.18 13.36 -3.56
N GLY A 206 -10.59 14.38 -2.92
CA GLY A 206 -9.46 15.11 -3.50
C GLY A 206 -8.23 14.22 -3.74
N LEU A 207 -7.90 13.33 -2.80
CA LEU A 207 -6.81 12.35 -2.95
C LEU A 207 -7.10 11.34 -4.05
N ILE A 208 -8.32 10.80 -4.14
CA ILE A 208 -8.73 9.86 -5.19
C ILE A 208 -8.50 10.48 -6.58
N ARG A 209 -8.94 11.71 -6.78
CA ARG A 209 -8.82 12.41 -8.07
C ARG A 209 -7.37 12.66 -8.46
N ARG A 210 -6.54 13.10 -7.51
CA ARG A 210 -5.12 13.42 -7.77
C ARG A 210 -4.25 12.19 -7.99
N SER A 211 -4.68 11.02 -7.52
CA SER A 211 -3.84 9.81 -7.51
C SER A 211 -4.00 8.91 -8.74
N GLU A 212 -4.79 9.32 -9.73
CA GLU A 212 -5.00 8.54 -10.95
C GLU A 212 -3.70 8.22 -11.69
N TYR A 213 -2.75 9.16 -11.73
CA TYR A 213 -1.46 8.94 -12.39
C TYR A 213 -0.67 7.78 -11.78
N LYS A 214 -0.80 7.53 -10.46
CA LYS A 214 -0.21 6.37 -9.78
C LYS A 214 -0.95 5.09 -10.16
N ARG A 215 -2.29 5.11 -10.07
CA ARG A 215 -3.12 3.95 -10.39
C ARG A 215 -2.92 3.44 -11.80
N ARG A 216 -2.64 4.33 -12.76
CA ARG A 216 -2.36 3.96 -14.16
C ARG A 216 -1.09 3.14 -14.35
N GLN A 217 -0.19 3.21 -13.40
CA GLN A 217 1.09 2.49 -13.41
C GLN A 217 1.10 1.29 -12.45
N ALA A 218 -0.02 1.00 -11.80
CA ALA A 218 -0.14 -0.15 -10.92
C ALA A 218 -0.24 -1.46 -11.72
N PRO A 219 0.35 -2.56 -11.23
CA PRO A 219 0.21 -3.86 -11.84
C PRO A 219 -1.26 -4.31 -11.97
N PRO A 220 -1.56 -5.23 -12.89
CA PRO A 220 -2.88 -5.88 -12.94
C PRO A 220 -3.15 -6.63 -11.64
N GLY A 221 -4.42 -6.83 -11.33
CA GLY A 221 -4.88 -7.56 -10.16
C GLY A 221 -6.30 -8.06 -10.34
N VAL A 222 -6.76 -8.89 -9.41
CA VAL A 222 -8.13 -9.40 -9.42
C VAL A 222 -9.12 -8.29 -9.06
N ARG A 223 -10.24 -8.24 -9.76
CA ARG A 223 -11.39 -7.44 -9.39
C ARG A 223 -12.35 -8.27 -8.57
N ILE A 224 -12.75 -7.78 -7.42
CA ILE A 224 -13.74 -8.41 -6.53
C ILE A 224 -14.93 -7.47 -6.21
N THR A 225 -14.76 -6.18 -6.44
CA THR A 225 -15.81 -5.17 -6.24
C THR A 225 -16.48 -4.79 -7.56
N LEU A 226 -17.56 -4.03 -7.50
CA LEU A 226 -18.25 -3.55 -8.71
C LEU A 226 -17.36 -2.63 -9.56
N ARG A 227 -16.49 -1.86 -8.91
CA ARG A 227 -15.60 -0.90 -9.57
C ARG A 227 -14.16 -1.03 -9.09
N GLY A 228 -13.41 -1.89 -9.78
CA GLY A 228 -11.96 -2.01 -9.57
C GLY A 228 -11.17 -0.89 -10.27
N PHE A 229 -10.01 -0.52 -9.73
CA PHE A 229 -9.08 0.37 -10.41
C PHE A 229 -8.46 -0.31 -11.65
N GLY A 230 -8.62 0.32 -12.80
CA GLY A 230 -8.14 -0.17 -14.07
C GLY A 230 -9.07 0.19 -15.22
N LYS A 231 -9.81 -0.79 -15.77
CA LYS A 231 -10.76 -0.53 -16.86
C LYS A 231 -12.09 0.04 -16.36
N ASP A 232 -12.53 -0.32 -15.16
CA ASP A 232 -13.86 0.03 -14.65
C ASP A 232 -13.94 1.46 -14.11
N TRP A 233 -12.83 1.96 -13.55
CA TRP A 233 -12.78 3.27 -12.94
C TRP A 233 -11.47 3.98 -13.24
N ARG A 234 -11.56 5.10 -13.98
CA ARG A 234 -10.44 5.96 -14.33
C ARG A 234 -10.83 7.42 -14.25
N TYR A 235 -10.00 8.23 -13.62
CA TYR A 235 -10.13 9.66 -13.65
C TYR A 235 -9.27 10.30 -14.74
N PRO A 236 -9.68 11.45 -15.31
CA PRO A 236 -8.80 12.26 -16.13
C PRO A 236 -7.61 12.76 -15.30
N ILE A 237 -6.38 12.57 -15.79
CA ILE A 237 -5.17 13.02 -15.09
C ILE A 237 -5.04 14.55 -15.12
N THR A 238 -5.40 15.16 -16.24
CA THR A 238 -5.20 16.60 -16.49
C THR A 238 -6.42 17.46 -16.20
N SER A 239 -7.56 16.86 -15.80
CA SER A 239 -8.76 17.61 -15.46
C SER A 239 -8.57 18.40 -14.17
N ARG A 240 -8.94 19.68 -14.21
CA ARG A 240 -9.04 20.55 -13.02
C ARG A 240 -10.48 20.67 -12.50
N TYR A 241 -11.40 19.88 -13.04
CA TYR A 241 -12.77 19.87 -12.55
C TYR A 241 -12.79 19.54 -11.05
N ARG A 242 -13.43 20.41 -10.30
CA ARG A 242 -13.73 20.24 -8.88
C ARG A 242 -15.22 20.20 -8.73
N ASP A 243 -15.72 19.17 -8.10
CA ASP A 243 -17.11 19.11 -7.69
C ASP A 243 -17.25 20.03 -6.46
N GLU A 244 -17.49 21.29 -6.70
CA GLU A 244 -17.74 22.28 -5.64
C GLU A 244 -19.19 22.21 -5.15
N GLY A 245 -19.92 21.14 -5.48
CA GLY A 245 -21.33 20.92 -5.18
C GLY A 245 -21.70 21.13 -3.72
N GLY A 246 -21.71 22.40 -3.29
CA GLY A 246 -22.42 22.85 -2.10
C GLY A 246 -21.74 22.60 -0.74
N LEU A 247 -20.49 22.17 -0.67
CA LEU A 247 -19.69 22.22 0.54
C LEU A 247 -18.88 23.54 0.58
N SER A 248 -19.59 24.66 0.73
CA SER A 248 -18.95 25.87 1.27
C SER A 248 -18.54 25.56 2.71
N LEU A 249 -17.26 25.64 2.97
CA LEU A 249 -16.71 25.65 4.33
C LEU A 249 -16.97 26.99 4.97
#